data_689a316eb88a95c6e5c714cd55fb8791
#
_entry.id   689a316eb88a95c6e5c714cd55fb8791
#
_cell.length_a   1.000
_cell.length_b   1.000
_cell.length_c   1.000
_cell.angle_alpha   90.00
_cell.angle_beta   90.00
_cell.angle_gamma   90.00
#
_symmetry.space_group_name_H-M   'P 1'
#
loop_
_entity.id
_entity.type
_entity.pdbx_description
1 polymer ?
#
loop_
_entity_poly.entity_id
_entity_poly.type
_entity_poly.pdbx_seq_one_letter_code
_entity_poly.pdbx_strand_id
1 'polypeptide(L)'
;AFTENEWIDVLLRSTGMEPAHFNERTKWHLLTRMIAFVENNYNCCELGPRGTGKSHIYKEVSPNSILVSGGQTTVANLFYNMSRRQVGLVGMWDVVAFDEVAGISFKDKDGVQIMKDFMASGSFARGRDSISASASMMFVGNINQP
;
A
#
# COMPACT_ATOMS: atom_id res chain seq x y z
N ALA A 1 8.26 22.38 21.57
CA ALA A 1 7.53 21.27 20.95
C ALA A 1 6.55 21.82 19.94
N PHE A 2 6.35 21.15 18.81
CA PHE A 2 5.37 21.54 17.82
C PHE A 2 3.95 21.32 18.32
N THR A 3 3.03 22.20 17.93
CA THR A 3 1.59 21.98 18.09
C THR A 3 1.13 20.88 17.10
N GLU A 4 -0.09 20.36 17.28
CA GLU A 4 -0.67 19.37 16.37
C GLU A 4 -0.71 19.86 14.93
N ASN A 5 -1.16 21.10 14.71
CA ASN A 5 -1.21 21.71 13.37
C ASN A 5 0.19 21.87 12.76
N GLU A 6 1.19 22.22 13.54
CA GLU A 6 2.57 22.30 13.08
C GLU A 6 3.12 20.93 12.69
N TRP A 7 2.80 19.88 13.46
CA TRP A 7 3.16 18.51 13.11
C TRP A 7 2.52 18.05 11.79
N ILE A 8 1.25 18.37 11.59
CA ILE A 8 0.56 18.07 10.33
C ILE A 8 1.29 18.72 9.16
N ASP A 9 1.64 19.99 9.29
CA ASP A 9 2.35 20.74 8.25
C ASP A 9 3.75 20.17 7.97
N VAL A 10 4.49 19.79 9.01
CA VAL A 10 5.80 19.14 8.87
C VAL A 10 5.69 17.81 8.11
N LEU A 11 4.72 16.99 8.47
CA LEU A 11 4.52 15.70 7.81
C LEU A 11 4.15 15.88 6.33
N LEU A 12 3.28 16.81 6.00
CA LEU A 12 2.90 17.09 4.61
C LEU A 12 4.09 17.63 3.79
N ARG A 13 4.89 18.53 4.36
CA ARG A 13 6.11 19.02 3.70
C ARG A 13 7.14 17.91 3.47
N SER A 14 7.22 16.94 4.37
CA SER A 14 8.12 15.79 4.20
C SER A 14 7.78 14.95 2.97
N THR A 15 6.55 15.00 2.50
CA THR A 15 6.08 14.33 1.28
C THR A 15 6.15 15.20 0.02
N GLY A 16 6.67 16.41 0.13
CA GLY A 16 6.78 17.34 -0.99
C GLY A 16 5.55 18.21 -1.22
N MET A 17 4.59 18.22 -0.29
CA MET A 17 3.37 19.02 -0.39
C MET A 17 3.50 20.31 0.40
N GLU A 18 2.94 21.41 -0.12
CA GLU A 18 2.86 22.69 0.60
C GLU A 18 1.50 22.81 1.33
N PRO A 19 1.48 22.72 2.67
CA PRO A 19 0.24 22.69 3.42
C PRO A 19 -0.58 23.99 3.33
N ALA A 20 0.03 25.10 2.98
CA ALA A 20 -0.67 26.38 2.81
C ALA A 20 -1.75 26.35 1.72
N HIS A 21 -1.66 25.42 0.77
CA HIS A 21 -2.63 25.26 -0.33
C HIS A 21 -3.85 24.41 0.04
N PHE A 22 -3.88 23.83 1.24
CA PHE A 22 -4.91 22.88 1.64
C PHE A 22 -5.69 23.37 2.85
N ASN A 23 -7.00 23.10 2.85
CA ASN A 23 -7.82 23.24 4.05
C ASN A 23 -7.55 22.10 5.04
N GLU A 24 -8.02 22.22 6.28
CA GLU A 24 -7.78 21.26 7.34
C GLU A 24 -8.26 19.83 6.98
N ARG A 25 -9.45 19.72 6.39
CA ARG A 25 -10.01 18.43 5.96
C ARG A 25 -9.13 17.74 4.92
N THR A 26 -8.65 18.49 3.94
CA THR A 26 -7.75 17.96 2.89
C THR A 26 -6.42 17.52 3.48
N LYS A 27 -5.85 18.27 4.43
CA LYS A 27 -4.63 17.88 5.14
C LYS A 27 -4.80 16.53 5.85
N TRP A 28 -5.91 16.31 6.56
CA TRP A 28 -6.20 15.04 7.21
C TRP A 28 -6.36 13.89 6.21
N HIS A 29 -7.02 14.11 5.07
CA HIS A 29 -7.11 13.11 4.01
C HIS A 29 -5.74 12.73 3.44
N LEU A 30 -4.87 13.69 3.24
CA LEU A 30 -3.51 13.42 2.74
C LEU A 30 -2.67 12.65 3.77
N LEU A 31 -2.84 12.94 5.06
CA LEU A 31 -2.17 12.20 6.14
C LEU A 31 -2.61 10.75 6.23
N THR A 32 -3.84 10.41 5.83
CA THR A 32 -4.30 9.00 5.86
C THR A 32 -3.47 8.08 4.97
N ARG A 33 -2.82 8.62 3.93
CA ARG A 33 -1.86 7.88 3.11
C ARG A 33 -0.68 7.34 3.90
N MET A 34 -0.32 8.00 5.00
CA MET A 34 0.83 7.65 5.83
C MET A 34 0.51 6.60 6.90
N ILE A 35 -0.74 6.33 7.19
CA ILE A 35 -1.15 5.39 8.25
C ILE A 35 -0.59 4.00 7.97
N ALA A 36 -0.53 3.58 6.72
CA ALA A 36 0.00 2.29 6.31
C ALA A 36 1.48 2.08 6.69
N PHE A 37 2.25 3.15 6.89
CA PHE A 37 3.66 3.05 7.30
C PHE A 37 3.84 2.77 8.79
N VAL A 38 2.85 3.04 9.61
CA VAL A 38 2.93 2.92 11.07
C VAL A 38 1.99 1.87 11.66
N GLU A 39 0.95 1.49 10.93
CA GLU A 39 -0.01 0.46 11.34
C GLU A 39 0.19 -0.85 10.57
N ASN A 40 0.07 -1.96 11.27
CA ASN A 40 0.16 -3.27 10.66
C ASN A 40 -1.15 -3.63 9.95
N ASN A 41 -1.03 -4.23 8.78
CA ASN A 41 -2.18 -4.71 7.98
C ASN A 41 -3.30 -3.66 7.83
N TYR A 42 -2.90 -2.41 7.63
CA TYR A 42 -3.81 -1.31 7.32
C TYR A 42 -3.99 -1.23 5.81
N ASN A 43 -5.04 -1.84 5.32
CA ASN A 43 -5.29 -1.96 3.89
C ASN A 43 -6.27 -0.88 3.42
N CYS A 44 -5.91 -0.17 2.36
CA CYS A 44 -6.69 0.96 1.86
C CYS A 44 -6.67 1.02 0.33
N CYS A 45 -7.71 1.59 -0.24
CA CYS A 45 -7.80 1.87 -1.67
C CYS A 45 -8.03 3.36 -1.88
N GLU A 46 -7.15 3.99 -2.64
CA GLU A 46 -7.28 5.40 -3.03
C GLU A 46 -7.55 5.51 -4.52
N LEU A 47 -8.71 6.04 -4.85
CA LEU A 47 -9.15 6.27 -6.22
C LEU A 47 -9.26 7.77 -6.49
N GLY A 48 -8.76 8.22 -7.62
CA GLY A 48 -8.83 9.64 -7.97
C GLY A 48 -8.19 9.95 -9.32
N PRO A 49 -8.24 11.21 -9.75
CA PRO A 49 -7.68 11.64 -11.03
C PRO A 49 -6.16 11.43 -11.08
N ARG A 50 -5.64 11.33 -12.29
CA ARG A 50 -4.20 11.25 -12.52
C ARG A 50 -3.49 12.53 -12.06
N GLY A 51 -2.20 12.39 -11.71
CA GLY A 51 -1.34 13.52 -11.39
C GLY A 51 -1.58 14.16 -10.01
N THR A 52 -2.26 13.47 -9.10
CA THR A 52 -2.50 13.95 -7.72
C THR A 52 -1.50 13.44 -6.69
N GLY A 53 -0.42 12.77 -7.13
CA GLY A 53 0.65 12.28 -6.25
C GLY A 53 0.30 11.06 -5.42
N LYS A 54 -0.74 10.30 -5.77
CA LYS A 54 -1.18 9.11 -5.02
C LYS A 54 -0.09 8.06 -4.85
N SER A 55 0.63 7.76 -5.92
CA SER A 55 1.69 6.72 -5.91
C SER A 55 3.04 7.23 -5.41
N HIS A 56 3.26 8.54 -5.44
CA HIS A 56 4.56 9.15 -5.11
C HIS A 56 5.04 8.82 -3.71
N ILE A 57 4.14 8.87 -2.73
CA ILE A 57 4.46 8.60 -1.33
C ILE A 57 5.01 7.17 -1.12
N TYR A 58 4.48 6.20 -1.85
CA TYR A 58 4.89 4.81 -1.73
C TYR A 58 6.15 4.48 -2.54
N LYS A 59 6.47 5.29 -3.54
CA LYS A 59 7.63 5.10 -4.40
C LYS A 59 8.87 5.83 -3.89
N GLU A 60 8.73 7.08 -3.45
CA GLU A 60 9.84 8.00 -3.25
C GLU A 60 10.04 8.45 -1.79
N VAL A 61 9.01 8.38 -0.95
CA VAL A 61 9.04 9.01 0.37
C VAL A 61 9.53 8.07 1.46
N SER A 62 9.19 6.80 1.41
CA SER A 62 9.58 5.82 2.43
C SER A 62 10.49 4.74 1.88
N PRO A 63 11.59 4.41 2.58
CA PRO A 63 12.44 3.27 2.23
C PRO A 63 11.81 1.92 2.55
N ASN A 64 10.69 1.89 3.28
CA ASN A 64 10.02 0.68 3.76
C ASN A 64 8.78 0.32 2.94
N SER A 65 8.57 0.97 1.83
CA SER A 65 7.47 0.69 0.91
C SER A 65 7.97 0.32 -0.48
N ILE A 66 7.19 -0.50 -1.17
CA ILE A 66 7.43 -0.87 -2.56
C ILE A 66 6.17 -0.60 -3.37
N LEU A 67 6.35 -0.05 -4.56
CA LEU A 67 5.29 0.15 -5.53
C LEU A 67 5.36 -0.94 -6.60
N VAL A 68 4.31 -1.74 -6.68
CA VAL A 68 4.12 -2.74 -7.73
C VAL A 68 3.29 -2.09 -8.83
N SER A 69 3.91 -1.80 -9.96
CA SER A 69 3.18 -1.27 -11.12
C SER A 69 2.50 -2.39 -11.89
N GLY A 70 1.33 -2.06 -12.43
CA GLY A 70 0.34 -2.93 -13.02
C GLY A 70 0.80 -4.13 -13.83
N GLY A 71 -0.08 -5.07 -14.04
CA GLY A 71 0.16 -6.30 -14.76
C GLY A 71 -0.04 -7.55 -13.92
N GLN A 72 0.45 -8.66 -14.44
CA GLN A 72 0.33 -9.94 -13.76
C GLN A 72 1.35 -10.07 -12.63
N THR A 73 0.87 -10.42 -11.46
CA THR A 73 1.71 -10.81 -10.33
C THR A 73 1.52 -12.29 -9.99
N THR A 74 2.42 -12.86 -9.20
CA THR A 74 2.33 -14.25 -8.77
C THR A 74 2.23 -14.33 -7.26
N VAL A 75 1.56 -15.36 -6.75
CA VAL A 75 1.49 -15.64 -5.32
C VAL A 75 2.89 -15.88 -4.75
N ALA A 76 3.78 -16.52 -5.51
CA ALA A 76 5.15 -16.78 -5.09
C ALA A 76 5.95 -15.49 -4.87
N ASN A 77 5.76 -14.47 -5.71
CA ASN A 77 6.48 -13.20 -5.59
C ASN A 77 5.90 -12.32 -4.48
N LEU A 78 4.58 -12.24 -4.38
CA LEU A 78 3.90 -11.33 -3.46
C LEU A 78 3.77 -11.91 -2.05
N PHE A 79 3.41 -13.17 -1.92
CA PHE A 79 3.08 -13.82 -0.66
C PHE A 79 4.09 -14.84 -0.19
N TYR A 80 4.23 -15.95 -0.89
CA TYR A 80 5.11 -17.06 -0.47
C TYR A 80 5.53 -17.93 -1.62
N ASN A 81 6.84 -18.15 -1.73
CA ASN A 81 7.44 -19.05 -2.70
C ASN A 81 7.63 -20.43 -2.06
N MET A 82 6.82 -21.40 -2.47
CA MET A 82 6.86 -22.77 -1.92
C MET A 82 8.15 -23.52 -2.23
N SER A 83 8.72 -23.31 -3.42
CA SER A 83 9.95 -23.99 -3.84
C SER A 83 11.17 -23.54 -3.04
N ARG A 84 11.23 -22.25 -2.73
CA ARG A 84 12.31 -21.64 -1.96
C ARG A 84 12.00 -21.54 -0.46
N ARG A 85 10.78 -21.83 -0.05
CA ARG A 85 10.28 -21.65 1.32
C ARG A 85 10.55 -20.23 1.87
N GLN A 86 10.28 -19.23 1.06
CA GLN A 86 10.53 -17.84 1.39
C GLN A 86 9.25 -17.01 1.27
N VAL A 87 9.02 -16.14 2.27
CA VAL A 87 7.96 -15.15 2.22
C VAL A 87 8.29 -14.13 1.12
N GLY A 88 7.27 -13.70 0.39
CA GLY A 88 7.39 -12.72 -0.67
C GLY A 88 7.44 -11.28 -0.16
N LEU A 89 7.02 -10.34 -1.00
CA LEU A 89 7.07 -8.90 -0.71
C LEU A 89 6.37 -8.50 0.59
N VAL A 90 5.27 -9.16 0.95
CA VAL A 90 4.54 -8.87 2.20
C VAL A 90 5.34 -9.14 3.47
N GLY A 91 6.38 -9.95 3.39
CA GLY A 91 7.29 -10.20 4.51
C GLY A 91 8.55 -9.32 4.49
N MET A 92 8.79 -8.61 3.40
CA MET A 92 10.01 -7.82 3.19
C MET A 92 9.76 -6.31 3.37
N TRP A 93 8.56 -5.85 3.18
CA TRP A 93 8.19 -4.44 3.17
C TRP A 93 7.06 -4.17 4.17
N ASP A 94 7.06 -2.97 4.74
CA ASP A 94 5.97 -2.53 5.62
C ASP A 94 4.72 -2.15 4.83
N VAL A 95 4.92 -1.63 3.62
CA VAL A 95 3.83 -1.27 2.71
C VAL A 95 4.10 -1.83 1.32
N VAL A 96 3.11 -2.55 0.80
CA VAL A 96 3.08 -2.99 -0.60
C VAL A 96 1.96 -2.24 -1.29
N ALA A 97 2.33 -1.29 -2.14
CA ALA A 97 1.38 -0.49 -2.89
C ALA A 97 1.25 -0.99 -4.32
N PHE A 98 0.04 -0.98 -4.85
CA PHE A 98 -0.27 -1.36 -6.23
C PHE A 98 -0.71 -0.12 -6.99
N ASP A 99 0.02 0.21 -8.04
CA ASP A 99 -0.40 1.24 -8.99
C ASP A 99 -1.29 0.62 -10.08
N GLU A 100 -2.27 1.40 -10.53
CA GLU A 100 -3.23 0.94 -11.53
C GLU A 100 -3.95 -0.36 -11.14
N VAL A 101 -4.63 -0.33 -10.00
CA VAL A 101 -5.33 -1.48 -9.40
C VAL A 101 -6.24 -2.25 -10.38
N ALA A 102 -6.81 -1.57 -11.35
CA ALA A 102 -7.67 -2.17 -12.37
C ALA A 102 -6.93 -3.19 -13.28
N GLY A 103 -5.61 -3.10 -13.35
CA GLY A 103 -4.77 -4.01 -14.15
C GLY A 103 -4.18 -5.17 -13.37
N ILE A 104 -4.43 -5.26 -12.05
CA ILE A 104 -3.86 -6.33 -11.23
C ILE A 104 -4.56 -7.65 -11.54
N SER A 105 -3.77 -8.64 -11.88
CA SER A 105 -4.25 -10.01 -12.07
C SER A 105 -3.24 -11.00 -11.52
N PHE A 106 -3.73 -12.14 -11.04
CA PHE A 106 -2.90 -13.25 -10.60
C PHE A 106 -2.86 -14.34 -11.66
N LYS A 107 -1.66 -14.88 -11.91
CA LYS A 107 -1.50 -16.09 -12.71
C LYS A 107 -2.07 -17.32 -12.01
N ASP A 108 -1.96 -17.36 -10.69
CA ASP A 108 -2.44 -18.43 -9.85
C ASP A 108 -3.92 -18.27 -9.54
N LYS A 109 -4.69 -19.34 -9.67
CA LYS A 109 -6.15 -19.32 -9.40
C LYS A 109 -6.47 -18.93 -7.96
N ASP A 110 -5.60 -19.26 -7.02
CA ASP A 110 -5.78 -19.02 -5.59
C ASP A 110 -5.35 -17.61 -5.17
N GLY A 111 -4.73 -16.84 -6.05
CA GLY A 111 -4.11 -15.56 -5.70
C GLY A 111 -5.07 -14.56 -5.06
N VAL A 112 -6.27 -14.44 -5.60
CA VAL A 112 -7.30 -13.53 -5.07
C VAL A 112 -7.75 -13.97 -3.67
N GLN A 113 -7.92 -15.28 -3.44
CA GLN A 113 -8.34 -15.79 -2.14
C GLN A 113 -7.25 -15.57 -1.09
N ILE A 114 -6.01 -15.85 -1.43
CA ILE A 114 -4.86 -15.61 -0.54
C ILE A 114 -4.76 -14.11 -0.17
N MET A 115 -4.95 -13.22 -1.14
CA MET A 115 -4.99 -11.78 -0.90
C MET A 115 -6.10 -11.39 0.07
N LYS A 116 -7.31 -11.91 -0.10
CA LYS A 116 -8.43 -11.66 0.80
C LYS A 116 -8.14 -12.13 2.22
N ASP A 117 -7.62 -13.34 2.38
CA ASP A 117 -7.27 -13.90 3.68
C ASP A 117 -6.21 -13.06 4.37
N PHE A 118 -5.17 -12.66 3.64
CA PHE A 118 -4.12 -11.81 4.16
C PHE A 118 -4.63 -10.43 4.59
N MET A 119 -5.46 -9.80 3.77
CA MET A 119 -6.05 -8.49 4.11
C MET A 119 -6.98 -8.56 5.32
N ALA A 120 -7.66 -9.68 5.51
CA ALA A 120 -8.59 -9.85 6.62
C ALA A 120 -7.89 -10.10 7.96
N SER A 121 -6.78 -10.84 7.97
CA SER A 121 -6.17 -11.34 9.21
C SER A 121 -4.66 -11.17 9.31
N GLY A 122 -3.97 -10.73 8.27
CA GLY A 122 -2.50 -10.70 8.20
C GLY A 122 -1.88 -12.09 8.06
N SER A 123 -2.68 -13.12 7.78
CA SER A 123 -2.21 -14.50 7.61
C SER A 123 -2.89 -15.18 6.43
N PHE A 124 -2.22 -16.17 5.87
CA PHE A 124 -2.74 -16.97 4.77
C PHE A 124 -2.11 -18.36 4.79
N ALA A 125 -2.81 -19.33 4.19
CA ALA A 125 -2.29 -20.67 3.99
C ALA A 125 -1.69 -20.83 2.59
N ARG A 126 -0.55 -21.51 2.51
CA ARG A 126 0.06 -21.88 1.25
C ARG A 126 0.62 -23.31 1.34
N GLY A 127 -0.01 -24.25 0.64
CA GLY A 127 0.30 -25.66 0.78
C GLY A 127 -0.02 -26.16 2.20
N ARG A 128 1.00 -26.66 2.90
CA ARG A 128 0.88 -27.12 4.29
C ARG A 128 1.25 -26.05 5.32
N ASP A 129 1.73 -24.90 4.85
CA ASP A 129 2.25 -23.85 5.71
C ASP A 129 1.19 -22.77 5.94
N SER A 130 1.17 -22.25 7.17
CA SER A 130 0.44 -21.02 7.53
C SER A 130 1.45 -19.91 7.76
N ILE A 131 1.28 -18.79 7.05
CA ILE A 131 2.24 -17.70 7.02
C ILE A 131 1.54 -16.43 7.53
N SER A 132 2.24 -15.68 8.37
CA SER A 132 1.80 -14.38 8.85
C SER A 132 2.79 -13.29 8.45
N ALA A 133 2.28 -12.12 8.11
CA ALA A 133 3.07 -10.93 7.82
C ALA A 133 2.29 -9.68 8.22
N SER A 134 3.01 -8.59 8.42
CA SER A 134 2.43 -7.34 8.93
C SER A 134 2.27 -6.23 7.89
N ALA A 135 2.64 -6.49 6.65
CA ALA A 135 2.57 -5.48 5.59
C ALA A 135 1.15 -4.95 5.38
N SER A 136 1.06 -3.66 5.12
CA SER A 136 -0.17 -3.01 4.68
C SER A 136 -0.23 -2.99 3.16
N MET A 137 -1.41 -3.25 2.61
CA MET A 137 -1.66 -3.19 1.16
C MET A 137 -2.39 -1.91 0.79
N MET A 138 -1.78 -1.14 -0.10
CA MET A 138 -2.36 0.09 -0.61
C MET A 138 -2.67 -0.06 -2.10
N PHE A 139 -3.92 0.15 -2.46
CA PHE A 139 -4.38 0.07 -3.84
C PHE A 139 -4.61 1.47 -4.38
N VAL A 140 -3.89 1.83 -5.43
CA VAL A 140 -3.99 3.13 -6.08
C VAL A 140 -4.60 2.96 -7.46
N GLY A 141 -5.65 3.69 -7.73
CA GLY A 141 -6.35 3.64 -8.99
C GLY A 141 -6.64 5.02 -9.57
N ASN A 142 -6.69 5.10 -10.89
CA ASN A 142 -7.13 6.29 -11.60
C ASN A 142 -8.61 6.15 -11.94
N ILE A 143 -9.38 7.18 -11.61
CA ILE A 143 -10.77 7.30 -12.07
C ILE A 143 -10.75 8.30 -13.23
N ASN A 144 -11.16 7.82 -14.40
CA ASN A 144 -11.46 8.73 -15.48
C ASN A 144 -12.83 9.33 -15.16
N GLN A 145 -12.86 10.64 -14.91
CA GLN A 145 -14.13 11.34 -14.88
C GLN A 145 -14.74 11.27 -16.28
N PRO A 146 -16.05 11.02 -16.40
CA PRO A 146 -16.73 11.04 -17.67
C PRO A 146 -16.69 12.41 -18.34
#